data_3cfc23e84188505beb1edd84f48a7672
#
_entry.id   3cfc23e84188505beb1edd84f48a7672
#
_cell.length_a   1.000
_cell.length_b   1.000
_cell.length_c   1.000
_cell.angle_alpha   90.00
_cell.angle_beta   90.00
_cell.angle_gamma   90.00
#
_symmetry.space_group_name_H-M   'P 1'
#
loop_
_entity.id
_entity.type
_entity.pdbx_description
1 polymer ?
#
loop_
_entity_poly.entity_id
_entity_poly.type
_entity_poly.pdbx_seq_one_letter_code
_entity_poly.pdbx_strand_id
1 'polypeptide(L)'
;MANEPSSDRPLRPFILVTNDDGIEAIGLWHLAEALLPFADVMISAPAFNQSGTGTALNLHSDLQTERAHSRIDGVDAFQANGTPADAVGIGLRQHAKPRRVHMIVAGVNPGANMGRDAI
;
A
#
# COMPACT_ATOMS: atom_id res chain seq x y z
N MET A 1 -23.46 7.91 12.98
CA MET A 1 -22.52 8.29 12.49
C MET A 1 -22.23 8.23 11.09
N ALA A 2 -21.69 9.20 10.65
CA ALA A 2 -21.51 9.36 9.26
C ALA A 2 -20.60 8.34 8.67
N ASN A 3 -19.67 7.84 9.43
CA ASN A 3 -18.73 6.91 8.83
C ASN A 3 -19.11 5.50 9.08
N GLU A 4 -20.29 5.24 9.56
CA GLU A 4 -20.71 3.88 9.61
C GLU A 4 -21.33 3.47 8.34
N PRO A 5 -21.16 2.25 7.91
CA PRO A 5 -21.81 1.79 6.69
C PRO A 5 -23.30 1.84 6.87
N SER A 6 -23.95 2.22 5.82
CA SER A 6 -25.38 2.16 5.79
C SER A 6 -25.84 0.71 5.80
N SER A 7 -26.93 0.43 6.45
CA SER A 7 -27.39 -0.95 6.50
C SER A 7 -27.86 -1.45 5.15
N ASP A 8 -28.15 -0.55 4.20
CA ASP A 8 -28.59 -0.98 2.88
C ASP A 8 -27.45 -1.00 1.89
N ARG A 9 -26.22 -0.91 2.36
CA ARG A 9 -25.06 -0.88 1.50
C ARG A 9 -24.15 -2.03 1.88
N PRO A 10 -23.67 -2.81 0.91
CA PRO A 10 -22.79 -3.92 1.27
C PRO A 10 -21.51 -3.39 1.91
N LEU A 11 -20.99 -4.18 2.81
CA LEU A 11 -19.69 -3.88 3.36
C LEU A 11 -18.67 -4.07 2.27
N ARG A 12 -17.77 -3.12 2.19
CA ARG A 12 -16.69 -3.20 1.22
C ARG A 12 -15.47 -3.80 1.88
N PRO A 13 -14.75 -4.67 1.19
CA PRO A 13 -13.49 -5.13 1.74
C PRO A 13 -12.50 -3.98 1.84
N PHE A 14 -11.58 -4.10 2.77
CA PHE A 14 -10.55 -3.10 2.97
C PHE A 14 -9.23 -3.71 2.57
N ILE A 15 -8.57 -3.11 1.59
CA ILE A 15 -7.36 -3.65 0.99
C ILE A 15 -6.20 -2.71 1.27
N LEU A 16 -5.10 -3.27 1.74
CA LEU A 16 -3.85 -2.52 1.89
C LEU A 16 -2.97 -2.84 0.69
N VAL A 17 -2.51 -1.80 0.01
CA VAL A 17 -1.69 -1.93 -1.19
C VAL A 17 -0.27 -1.49 -0.87
N THR A 18 0.70 -2.28 -1.32
CA THR A 18 2.12 -1.97 -1.17
C THR A 18 2.85 -2.33 -2.47
N ASN A 19 4.16 -2.08 -2.50
CA ASN A 19 4.97 -2.45 -3.66
C ASN A 19 6.44 -2.51 -3.27
N ASP A 20 7.30 -2.89 -4.21
CA ASP A 20 8.74 -2.87 -4.02
C ASP A 20 9.37 -1.56 -4.47
N ASP A 21 8.71 -0.86 -5.37
CA ASP A 21 9.34 0.28 -6.05
C ASP A 21 9.23 1.58 -5.28
N GLY A 22 8.39 1.61 -4.26
CA GLY A 22 8.25 2.80 -3.43
C GLY A 22 7.01 3.60 -3.73
N ILE A 23 6.74 4.52 -2.82
CA ILE A 23 5.49 5.29 -2.82
C ILE A 23 5.34 6.16 -4.06
N GLU A 24 6.45 6.49 -4.72
CA GLU A 24 6.40 7.35 -5.90
C GLU A 24 6.12 6.60 -7.18
N ALA A 25 6.15 5.28 -7.16
CA ALA A 25 5.98 4.50 -8.38
C ALA A 25 4.55 4.58 -8.87
N ILE A 26 4.38 4.94 -10.14
CA ILE A 26 3.05 5.16 -10.68
C ILE A 26 2.20 3.89 -10.70
N GLY A 27 2.85 2.73 -10.84
CA GLY A 27 2.11 1.48 -10.85
C GLY A 27 1.36 1.20 -9.56
N LEU A 28 1.92 1.66 -8.45
CA LEU A 28 1.25 1.53 -7.15
C LEU A 28 -0.08 2.25 -7.16
N TRP A 29 -0.08 3.48 -7.68
CA TRP A 29 -1.29 4.30 -7.70
C TRP A 29 -2.30 3.78 -8.71
N HIS A 30 -1.83 3.27 -9.84
CA HIS A 30 -2.74 2.64 -10.81
C HIS A 30 -3.41 1.43 -10.22
N LEU A 31 -2.67 0.63 -9.46
CA LEU A 31 -3.25 -0.55 -8.83
C LEU A 31 -4.30 -0.14 -7.81
N ALA A 32 -3.97 0.84 -6.97
CA ALA A 32 -4.94 1.30 -5.97
C ALA A 32 -6.21 1.80 -6.65
N GLU A 33 -6.06 2.57 -7.71
CA GLU A 33 -7.22 3.09 -8.41
C GLU A 33 -8.06 1.98 -9.02
N ALA A 34 -7.41 0.95 -9.55
CA ALA A 34 -8.12 -0.16 -10.18
C ALA A 34 -8.94 -0.96 -9.16
N LEU A 35 -8.54 -0.95 -7.91
CA LEU A 35 -9.25 -1.69 -6.87
C LEU A 35 -10.42 -0.93 -6.28
N LEU A 36 -10.48 0.37 -6.46
CA LEU A 36 -11.52 1.18 -5.81
C LEU A 36 -12.93 0.77 -6.16
N PRO A 37 -13.25 0.33 -7.40
CA PRO A 37 -14.62 -0.09 -7.65
C PRO A 37 -15.05 -1.27 -6.79
N PHE A 38 -14.10 -2.03 -6.26
CA PHE A 38 -14.42 -3.25 -5.53
C PHE A 38 -14.18 -3.14 -4.03
N ALA A 39 -13.40 -2.17 -3.59
CA ALA A 39 -12.91 -2.17 -2.22
C ALA A 39 -12.55 -0.77 -1.77
N ASP A 40 -12.48 -0.61 -0.46
CA ASP A 40 -11.79 0.54 0.10
C ASP A 40 -10.32 0.22 0.15
N VAL A 41 -9.49 1.21 -0.10
CA VAL A 41 -8.07 0.99 -0.30
C VAL A 41 -7.27 1.96 0.57
N MET A 42 -6.20 1.44 1.18
CA MET A 42 -5.17 2.31 1.72
C MET A 42 -3.83 1.85 1.19
N ILE A 43 -2.89 2.76 1.14
CA ILE A 43 -1.55 2.47 0.66
C ILE A 43 -0.57 2.59 1.81
N SER A 44 0.31 1.60 1.95
CA SER A 44 1.44 1.70 2.84
C SER A 44 2.62 1.04 2.14
N ALA A 45 3.59 1.84 1.73
CA ALA A 45 4.66 1.39 0.85
C ALA A 45 5.99 1.97 1.29
N PRO A 46 7.09 1.39 0.83
CA PRO A 46 8.40 1.97 1.12
C PRO A 46 8.50 3.38 0.58
N ALA A 47 9.25 4.20 1.29
CA ALA A 47 9.49 5.56 0.83
C ALA A 47 10.35 5.58 -0.42
N PHE A 48 11.19 4.57 -0.58
CA PHE A 48 12.14 4.50 -1.69
C PHE A 48 12.10 3.12 -2.31
N ASN A 49 12.56 3.06 -3.56
CA ASN A 49 12.71 1.81 -4.26
C ASN A 49 13.62 0.88 -3.46
N GLN A 50 13.15 -0.31 -3.17
CA GLN A 50 13.90 -1.27 -2.38
C GLN A 50 14.74 -2.20 -3.22
N SER A 51 14.59 -2.13 -4.54
CA SER A 51 15.33 -3.03 -5.42
C SER A 51 16.77 -2.61 -5.50
N GLY A 52 17.63 -3.47 -5.09
CA GLY A 52 19.04 -3.33 -5.40
C GLY A 52 19.82 -2.28 -4.67
N THR A 53 19.28 -1.64 -3.67
CA THR A 53 20.07 -0.68 -2.97
C THR A 53 19.79 -0.71 -1.51
N GLY A 54 20.72 -0.33 -0.78
CA GLY A 54 20.69 0.23 0.53
C GLY A 54 19.77 -0.35 1.57
N THR A 55 19.10 -1.43 1.30
CA THR A 55 18.21 -1.98 2.30
C THR A 55 18.97 -2.36 3.54
N ALA A 56 20.22 -2.76 3.38
CA ALA A 56 21.02 -3.12 4.53
C ALA A 56 21.23 -1.93 5.47
N LEU A 57 21.15 -0.74 4.94
CA LEU A 57 21.34 0.43 5.76
C LEU A 57 20.24 0.62 6.79
N ASN A 58 19.11 0.00 6.56
CA ASN A 58 17.98 0.15 7.46
C ASN A 58 17.94 -0.87 8.58
N LEU A 59 18.88 -1.78 8.60
CA LEU A 59 18.85 -2.84 9.58
C LEU A 59 18.92 -2.32 11.00
N HIS A 60 19.58 -1.20 11.20
CA HIS A 60 19.74 -0.66 12.54
C HIS A 60 18.94 0.60 12.77
N SER A 61 18.10 0.96 11.84
CA SER A 61 17.30 2.15 11.98
C SER A 61 15.94 1.79 12.52
N ASP A 62 15.38 2.67 13.31
CA ASP A 62 14.02 2.48 13.74
C ASP A 62 13.10 2.56 12.55
N LEU A 63 12.10 1.69 12.52
CA LEU A 63 11.10 1.76 11.49
C LEU A 63 10.21 2.97 11.72
N GLN A 64 10.14 3.82 10.74
CA GLN A 64 9.35 5.05 10.81
C GLN A 64 8.36 5.09 9.66
N THR A 65 7.24 5.71 9.93
CA THR A 65 6.19 5.86 8.95
C THR A 65 5.67 7.28 9.00
N GLU A 66 5.18 7.75 7.87
CA GLU A 66 4.54 9.06 7.83
C GLU A 66 3.51 9.09 6.73
N ARG A 67 2.57 10.00 6.85
CA ARG A 67 1.55 10.15 5.82
C ARG A 67 2.19 10.68 4.56
N ALA A 68 1.84 10.09 3.44
CA ALA A 68 2.30 10.51 2.14
C ALA A 68 1.18 11.27 1.43
N HIS A 69 1.56 12.10 0.48
CA HIS A 69 0.57 12.79 -0.32
C HIS A 69 -0.19 11.78 -1.17
N SER A 70 -1.49 11.76 -1.02
CA SER A 70 -2.31 10.83 -1.80
C SER A 70 -2.64 11.44 -3.14
N ARG A 71 -2.54 10.63 -4.17
CA ARG A 71 -2.89 11.04 -5.52
C ARG A 71 -4.30 10.67 -5.90
N ILE A 72 -5.03 10.05 -4.97
CA ILE A 72 -6.38 9.57 -5.23
C ILE A 72 -7.27 10.00 -4.09
N ASP A 73 -8.36 10.68 -4.40
CA ASP A 73 -9.31 11.08 -3.38
C ASP A 73 -9.87 9.87 -2.68
N GLY A 74 -9.92 9.94 -1.36
CA GLY A 74 -10.50 8.86 -0.59
C GLY A 74 -9.55 7.74 -0.26
N VAL A 75 -8.31 7.81 -0.73
CA VAL A 75 -7.30 6.80 -0.43
C VAL A 75 -6.25 7.42 0.46
N ASP A 76 -6.09 6.89 1.67
CA ASP A 76 -5.01 7.32 2.55
C ASP A 76 -3.73 6.61 2.15
N ALA A 77 -2.64 7.34 2.19
CA ALA A 77 -1.34 6.81 1.79
C ALA A 77 -0.31 7.10 2.86
N PHE A 78 0.52 6.10 3.11
CA PHE A 78 1.59 6.19 4.10
C PHE A 78 2.86 5.62 3.51
N GLN A 79 3.97 6.14 3.94
CA GLN A 79 5.27 5.63 3.52
C GLN A 79 6.08 5.24 4.73
N ALA A 80 6.97 4.31 4.53
CA ALA A 80 7.81 3.79 5.59
C ALA A 80 9.25 3.70 5.11
N ASN A 81 10.17 3.77 6.05
CA ASN A 81 11.59 3.73 5.72
C ASN A 81 12.14 2.31 5.73
N GLY A 82 11.33 1.34 5.40
CA GLY A 82 11.73 -0.06 5.42
C GLY A 82 11.30 -0.79 4.17
N THR A 83 11.30 -2.10 4.28
CA THR A 83 10.92 -2.97 3.18
C THR A 83 9.41 -2.94 2.97
N PRO A 84 8.92 -3.55 1.88
CA PRO A 84 7.47 -3.69 1.73
C PRO A 84 6.82 -4.41 2.91
N ALA A 85 7.47 -5.45 3.42
CA ALA A 85 6.92 -6.14 4.59
C ALA A 85 6.85 -5.23 5.80
N ASP A 86 7.86 -4.39 5.99
CA ASP A 86 7.83 -3.41 7.07
C ASP A 86 6.69 -2.42 6.89
N ALA A 87 6.49 -1.95 5.67
CA ALA A 87 5.44 -0.99 5.38
C ALA A 87 4.07 -1.60 5.64
N VAL A 88 3.89 -2.86 5.27
CA VAL A 88 2.64 -3.56 5.55
C VAL A 88 2.45 -3.71 7.05
N GLY A 89 3.48 -4.15 7.74
CA GLY A 89 3.37 -4.37 9.19
C GLY A 89 2.98 -3.11 9.93
N ILE A 90 3.65 -2.00 9.63
CA ILE A 90 3.35 -0.77 10.33
C ILE A 90 2.00 -0.21 9.88
N GLY A 91 1.64 -0.44 8.62
CA GLY A 91 0.33 -0.04 8.14
C GLY A 91 -0.78 -0.74 8.90
N LEU A 92 -0.62 -2.03 9.10
CA LEU A 92 -1.61 -2.80 9.83
C LEU A 92 -1.70 -2.37 11.29
N ARG A 93 -0.56 -2.12 11.91
CA ARG A 93 -0.54 -1.81 13.34
C ARG A 93 -0.97 -0.40 13.65
N GLN A 94 -0.67 0.55 12.77
CA GLN A 94 -0.86 1.96 13.12
C GLN A 94 -1.89 2.67 12.26
N HIS A 95 -2.00 2.33 11.00
CA HIS A 95 -2.79 3.15 10.08
C HIS A 95 -4.13 2.57 9.72
N ALA A 96 -4.23 1.25 9.68
CA ALA A 96 -5.49 0.63 9.30
C ALA A 96 -6.49 0.62 10.44
N LYS A 97 -6.00 0.49 11.66
CA LYS A 97 -6.90 0.39 12.81
C LYS A 97 -7.80 1.59 12.91
N PRO A 98 -9.01 1.40 13.39
CA PRO A 98 -9.56 0.14 13.91
C PRO A 98 -10.13 -0.77 12.84
N ARG A 99 -10.01 -0.43 11.57
CA ARG A 99 -10.56 -1.28 10.53
C ARG A 99 -9.67 -2.49 10.34
N ARG A 100 -10.31 -3.58 9.96
CA ARG A 100 -9.61 -4.80 9.66
C ARG A 100 -9.29 -4.86 8.19
N VAL A 101 -8.03 -5.13 7.87
CA VAL A 101 -7.60 -5.30 6.49
C VAL A 101 -7.94 -6.72 6.06
N HIS A 102 -8.65 -6.84 4.94
CA HIS A 102 -9.09 -8.13 4.44
C HIS A 102 -8.08 -8.76 3.49
N MET A 103 -7.30 -7.92 2.81
CA MET A 103 -6.38 -8.43 1.80
C MET A 103 -5.24 -7.47 1.64
N ILE A 104 -4.07 -7.99 1.37
CA ILE A 104 -2.89 -7.21 1.06
C ILE A 104 -2.52 -7.52 -0.38
N VAL A 105 -2.33 -6.46 -1.17
CA VAL A 105 -1.99 -6.59 -2.58
C VAL A 105 -0.70 -5.85 -2.83
N ALA A 106 0.27 -6.52 -3.43
CA ALA A 106 1.56 -5.93 -3.72
C ALA A 106 1.75 -5.81 -5.23
N GLY A 107 2.08 -4.63 -5.69
CA GLY A 107 2.32 -4.36 -7.11
C GLY A 107 2.02 -2.91 -7.46
N VAL A 108 1.90 -2.57 -8.69
CA VAL A 108 2.19 -3.42 -9.84
C VAL A 108 3.69 -3.45 -10.01
N ASN A 109 4.21 -4.62 -10.34
CA ASN A 109 5.63 -4.75 -10.51
C ASN A 109 5.96 -4.50 -11.99
N PRO A 110 6.69 -3.45 -12.30
CA PRO A 110 6.92 -3.11 -13.70
C PRO A 110 8.07 -3.90 -14.33
N GLY A 111 8.42 -5.01 -13.78
CA GLY A 111 9.53 -5.78 -14.28
C GLY A 111 9.43 -6.02 -15.77
N ALA A 112 10.56 -5.96 -16.43
CA ALA A 112 10.60 -6.01 -17.87
C ALA A 112 10.10 -7.33 -18.44
N ASN A 113 10.21 -8.39 -17.69
CA ASN A 113 9.81 -9.68 -18.22
C ASN A 113 8.41 -10.07 -17.90
N MET A 114 7.65 -9.19 -17.35
CA MET A 114 6.31 -9.59 -16.99
C MET A 114 5.52 -10.10 -18.17
N GLY A 115 5.54 -9.39 -19.26
CA GLY A 115 4.75 -9.80 -20.40
C GLY A 115 5.22 -11.11 -20.97
N ARG A 116 6.52 -11.28 -21.07
CA ARG A 116 7.04 -12.49 -21.65
C ARG A 116 6.80 -13.68 -20.78
N ASP A 117 6.99 -13.49 -19.49
CA ASP A 117 6.87 -14.62 -18.60
C ASP A 117 5.45 -15.06 -18.40
N ALA A 118 4.53 -14.20 -18.68
CA ALA A 118 3.14 -14.54 -18.53
C ALA A 118 2.64 -15.41 -19.67
N ILE A 119 3.40 -15.52 -20.70
CA ILE A 119 2.99 -16.34 -21.83
C ILE A 119 3.29 -17.83 -21.62
#